data_62179d4e328957d5354f9ef52e17a081
#
_entry.id   62179d4e328957d5354f9ef52e17a081
#
_cell.length_a   1.000
_cell.length_b   1.000
_cell.length_c   1.000
_cell.angle_alpha   90.00
_cell.angle_beta   90.00
_cell.angle_gamma   90.00
#
_symmetry.space_group_name_H-M   'P 1'
#
loop_
_entity.id
_entity.type
_entity.pdbx_description
1 polymer ?
#
loop_
_entity_poly.entity_id
_entity_poly.type
_entity_poly.pdbx_seq_one_letter_code
_entity_poly.pdbx_strand_id
1 'polypeptide(L)'
;KRGNHSSSVLHLSALGYLLGAGAALAESAGLARWLLDLQAGCAAVHYAPMPEAHASVFHPPRNEATLLAPLLPKRKAAENWWIASYSALRISDRLAPGSDEAPESPQAQKLFDDERLDPDAPREMLASGGDIHRFPRGPNPGTFLHGLLEWAGEERFSAEPKLIEDAIARRCNRRGWQGWITTLSDWLQHLVQLALPVGYEQPPGVLGQLREYRVEMEFWFASHQVDVLGLDRLVCSQTHDGAARPAAQSALLNGMFKGFIDLTFEHQGRYYVADYKSNWLGADDSAYSEQAMEQSILDHRYDLQYVLYLLALHRQLKA
;
A
#
# COMPACT_ATOMS: atom_id res chain seq x y z
N LYS A 1 12.32 36.07 -10.58
CA LYS A 1 13.70 35.70 -10.96
C LYS A 1 13.81 34.18 -10.79
N ARG A 2 13.76 33.42 -11.90
CA ARG A 2 14.01 31.97 -11.88
C ARG A 2 15.53 31.79 -11.75
N GLY A 3 15.97 31.14 -10.68
CA GLY A 3 17.35 30.74 -10.50
C GLY A 3 17.75 29.75 -11.59
N ASN A 4 18.81 30.06 -12.30
CA ASN A 4 19.41 29.21 -13.33
C ASN A 4 20.21 28.10 -12.62
N HIS A 5 19.59 26.97 -12.32
CA HIS A 5 20.32 25.77 -11.90
C HIS A 5 20.64 24.94 -13.14
N SER A 6 21.84 25.10 -13.64
CA SER A 6 22.40 24.43 -14.83
C SER A 6 22.96 23.03 -14.55
N SER A 7 22.72 22.46 -13.39
CA SER A 7 23.19 21.10 -13.09
C SER A 7 22.27 20.03 -13.68
N SER A 8 22.82 19.16 -14.51
CA SER A 8 22.12 18.01 -15.04
C SER A 8 21.92 16.98 -13.92
N VAL A 9 20.68 16.47 -13.78
CA VAL A 9 20.35 15.36 -12.88
C VAL A 9 20.34 14.01 -13.61
N LEU A 10 20.85 13.95 -14.83
CA LEU A 10 20.80 12.76 -15.67
C LEU A 10 21.55 11.58 -15.03
N HIS A 11 22.62 11.85 -14.28
CA HIS A 11 23.41 10.86 -13.53
C HIS A 11 22.61 10.19 -12.40
N LEU A 12 21.48 10.77 -11.97
CA LEU A 12 20.59 10.21 -10.97
C LEU A 12 19.56 9.22 -11.57
N SER A 13 19.44 9.17 -12.90
CA SER A 13 18.63 8.17 -13.57
C SER A 13 19.38 6.82 -13.63
N ALA A 14 18.66 5.71 -13.65
CA ALA A 14 19.27 4.38 -13.76
C ALA A 14 20.16 4.28 -15.02
N LEU A 15 19.69 4.78 -16.16
CA LEU A 15 20.45 4.80 -17.40
C LEU A 15 21.68 5.72 -17.30
N GLY A 16 21.55 6.91 -16.76
CA GLY A 16 22.65 7.86 -16.58
C GLY A 16 23.72 7.32 -15.63
N TYR A 17 23.31 6.61 -14.56
CA TYR A 17 24.23 5.93 -13.65
C TYR A 17 25.02 4.81 -14.35
N LEU A 18 24.34 3.96 -15.11
CA LEU A 18 24.98 2.85 -15.84
C LEU A 18 25.96 3.35 -16.91
N LEU A 19 25.58 4.37 -17.67
CA LEU A 19 26.42 4.92 -18.75
C LEU A 19 27.55 5.81 -18.24
N GLY A 20 27.37 6.45 -17.10
CA GLY A 20 28.34 7.38 -16.51
C GLY A 20 29.14 6.80 -15.34
N ALA A 21 28.94 5.51 -14.98
CA ALA A 21 29.54 4.89 -13.79
C ALA A 21 29.34 5.73 -12.51
N GLY A 22 28.20 6.42 -12.39
CA GLY A 22 27.88 7.27 -11.24
C GLY A 22 28.55 8.65 -11.24
N ALA A 23 29.33 9.00 -12.27
CA ALA A 23 29.96 10.30 -12.37
C ALA A 23 28.92 11.41 -12.57
N ALA A 24 28.99 12.48 -11.78
CA ALA A 24 28.11 13.62 -11.92
C ALA A 24 28.47 14.43 -13.18
N LEU A 25 27.48 14.72 -14.02
CA LEU A 25 27.61 15.67 -15.12
C LEU A 25 27.44 17.09 -14.57
N ALA A 26 28.54 17.83 -14.46
CA ALA A 26 28.56 19.13 -13.80
C ALA A 26 27.70 20.19 -14.51
N GLU A 27 27.57 20.13 -15.84
CA GLU A 27 26.85 21.13 -16.66
C GLU A 27 26.17 20.46 -17.87
N SER A 28 25.06 21.05 -18.32
CA SER A 28 24.37 20.62 -19.55
C SER A 28 25.23 20.72 -20.81
N ALA A 29 26.18 21.67 -20.85
CA ALA A 29 27.11 21.81 -21.95
C ALA A 29 28.10 20.63 -22.08
N GLY A 30 28.39 19.94 -20.99
CA GLY A 30 29.22 18.73 -20.98
C GLY A 30 28.52 17.48 -21.53
N LEU A 31 27.18 17.48 -21.62
CA LEU A 31 26.40 16.32 -22.03
C LEU A 31 26.72 15.89 -23.48
N ALA A 32 26.79 16.82 -24.41
CA ALA A 32 27.07 16.50 -25.80
C ALA A 32 28.48 15.88 -25.97
N ARG A 33 29.46 16.41 -25.28
CA ARG A 33 30.81 15.85 -25.28
C ARG A 33 30.86 14.46 -24.67
N TRP A 34 30.20 14.26 -23.54
CA TRP A 34 30.10 12.96 -22.90
C TRP A 34 29.40 11.90 -23.79
N LEU A 35 28.35 12.29 -24.53
CA LEU A 35 27.67 11.40 -25.48
C LEU A 35 28.58 11.06 -26.68
N LEU A 36 29.38 12.00 -27.16
CA LEU A 36 30.36 11.75 -28.21
C LEU A 36 31.49 10.81 -27.74
N ASP A 37 31.94 10.97 -26.49
CA ASP A 37 32.94 10.08 -25.90
C ASP A 37 32.37 8.63 -25.72
N LEU A 38 31.11 8.50 -25.33
CA LEU A 38 30.43 7.22 -25.31
C LEU A 38 30.31 6.57 -26.69
N GLN A 39 29.96 7.35 -27.70
CA GLN A 39 29.90 6.86 -29.09
C GLN A 39 31.27 6.44 -29.59
N ALA A 40 32.34 7.16 -29.25
CA ALA A 40 33.70 6.78 -29.60
C ALA A 40 34.17 5.50 -28.94
N GLY A 41 33.69 5.22 -27.70
CA GLY A 41 33.99 4.03 -26.95
C GLY A 41 33.13 2.81 -27.28
N CYS A 42 31.98 2.99 -27.92
CA CYS A 42 31.03 1.90 -28.20
C CYS A 42 30.31 2.10 -29.53
N ALA A 43 30.58 1.25 -30.50
CA ALA A 43 29.95 1.31 -31.82
C ALA A 43 28.43 1.10 -31.84
N ALA A 44 27.86 0.56 -30.74
CA ALA A 44 26.42 0.40 -30.59
C ALA A 44 25.70 1.67 -30.09
N VAL A 45 26.47 2.70 -29.64
CA VAL A 45 25.93 3.99 -29.20
C VAL A 45 26.02 4.96 -30.37
N HIS A 46 24.91 5.52 -30.79
CA HIS A 46 24.85 6.57 -31.82
C HIS A 46 24.25 7.84 -31.24
N TYR A 47 25.01 8.91 -31.31
CA TYR A 47 24.57 10.25 -30.94
C TYR A 47 24.38 11.07 -32.22
N ALA A 48 23.21 11.66 -32.37
CA ALA A 48 22.90 12.62 -33.41
C ALA A 48 22.25 13.87 -32.78
N PRO A 49 22.53 15.05 -33.33
CA PRO A 49 21.82 16.28 -32.93
C PRO A 49 20.33 16.12 -33.25
N MET A 50 19.50 16.73 -32.41
CA MET A 50 18.06 16.75 -32.66
C MET A 50 17.81 17.42 -34.03
N PRO A 51 17.04 16.79 -34.93
CA PRO A 51 16.73 17.41 -36.21
C PRO A 51 15.99 18.74 -36.00
N GLU A 52 16.26 19.69 -36.88
CA GLU A 52 15.57 20.99 -36.86
C GLU A 52 14.06 20.75 -37.03
N ALA A 53 13.26 21.45 -36.23
CA ALA A 53 11.82 21.37 -36.35
C ALA A 53 11.40 21.98 -37.69
N HIS A 54 11.02 21.12 -38.61
CA HIS A 54 10.39 21.57 -39.85
C HIS A 54 8.91 21.77 -39.60
N ALA A 55 8.37 22.92 -39.99
CA ALA A 55 6.94 23.21 -39.96
C ALA A 55 6.20 22.47 -41.09
N SER A 56 6.49 21.18 -41.26
CA SER A 56 5.76 20.33 -42.21
C SER A 56 4.56 19.73 -41.50
N VAL A 57 3.37 20.00 -42.03
CA VAL A 57 2.15 19.33 -41.64
C VAL A 57 2.26 17.89 -42.16
N PHE A 58 2.18 16.92 -41.25
CA PHE A 58 2.08 15.51 -41.66
C PHE A 58 0.76 15.31 -42.40
N HIS A 59 0.87 15.03 -43.70
CA HIS A 59 -0.25 14.57 -44.49
C HIS A 59 -0.20 13.03 -44.50
N PRO A 60 -1.07 12.34 -43.77
CA PRO A 60 -1.12 10.90 -43.86
C PRO A 60 -1.40 10.49 -45.31
N PRO A 61 -0.71 9.48 -45.84
CA PRO A 61 -1.03 8.97 -47.17
C PRO A 61 -2.53 8.63 -47.19
N ARG A 62 -3.26 9.17 -48.15
CA ARG A 62 -4.67 8.78 -48.39
C ARG A 62 -4.66 7.31 -48.76
N ASN A 63 -4.86 6.49 -47.77
CA ASN A 63 -5.07 5.06 -47.99
C ASN A 63 -6.51 4.91 -48.48
N GLU A 64 -6.69 4.70 -49.76
CA GLU A 64 -7.99 4.36 -50.35
C GLU A 64 -8.44 2.95 -50.01
N ALA A 65 -7.73 2.30 -49.07
CA ALA A 65 -8.12 1.01 -48.57
C ALA A 65 -9.50 1.13 -47.93
N THR A 66 -10.46 0.44 -48.53
CA THR A 66 -11.80 0.27 -47.94
C THR A 66 -11.61 -0.32 -46.54
N LEU A 67 -11.91 0.46 -45.51
CA LEU A 67 -11.89 -0.04 -44.15
C LEU A 67 -12.94 -1.16 -44.04
N LEU A 68 -12.46 -2.37 -43.92
CA LEU A 68 -13.33 -3.51 -43.62
C LEU A 68 -13.85 -3.37 -42.19
N ALA A 69 -15.06 -3.82 -41.94
CA ALA A 69 -15.57 -3.90 -40.57
C ALA A 69 -14.59 -4.68 -39.69
N PRO A 70 -14.38 -4.26 -38.44
CA PRO A 70 -13.45 -4.95 -37.54
C PRO A 70 -13.87 -6.42 -37.41
N LEU A 71 -12.88 -7.31 -37.51
CA LEU A 71 -13.11 -8.72 -37.25
C LEU A 71 -13.45 -8.88 -35.76
N LEU A 72 -14.73 -9.11 -35.48
CA LEU A 72 -15.17 -9.43 -34.14
C LEU A 72 -14.59 -10.79 -33.73
N PRO A 73 -14.04 -10.91 -32.52
CA PRO A 73 -13.51 -12.18 -32.06
C PRO A 73 -14.63 -13.22 -32.03
N LYS A 74 -14.43 -14.34 -32.70
CA LYS A 74 -15.39 -15.45 -32.73
C LYS A 74 -15.39 -16.26 -31.42
N ARG A 75 -14.37 -16.09 -30.59
CA ARG A 75 -14.30 -16.68 -29.27
C ARG A 75 -14.82 -15.69 -28.24
N LYS A 76 -15.80 -16.13 -27.44
CA LYS A 76 -16.12 -15.49 -26.17
C LYS A 76 -15.12 -16.00 -25.14
N ALA A 77 -14.66 -15.13 -24.22
CA ALA A 77 -13.94 -15.58 -23.04
C ALA A 77 -14.79 -16.67 -22.35
N ALA A 78 -14.19 -17.83 -22.11
CA ALA A 78 -14.92 -18.94 -21.51
C ALA A 78 -15.37 -18.60 -20.08
N GLU A 79 -14.61 -17.78 -19.37
CA GLU A 79 -14.87 -17.35 -18.01
C GLU A 79 -14.41 -15.91 -17.82
N ASN A 80 -15.15 -15.15 -17.00
CA ASN A 80 -14.68 -13.86 -16.50
C ASN A 80 -13.60 -14.14 -15.43
N TRP A 81 -12.34 -13.98 -15.83
CA TRP A 81 -11.20 -14.16 -14.95
C TRP A 81 -10.60 -12.80 -14.57
N TRP A 82 -10.32 -12.59 -13.29
CA TRP A 82 -9.79 -11.34 -12.78
C TRP A 82 -8.93 -11.54 -11.53
N ILE A 83 -8.16 -10.52 -11.17
CA ILE A 83 -7.40 -10.48 -9.93
C ILE A 83 -8.21 -9.69 -8.92
N ALA A 84 -8.58 -10.34 -7.83
CA ALA A 84 -9.36 -9.77 -6.76
C ALA A 84 -8.51 -9.52 -5.52
N SER A 85 -8.91 -8.56 -4.72
CA SER A 85 -8.41 -8.34 -3.37
C SER A 85 -9.56 -8.32 -2.38
N TYR A 86 -9.25 -8.19 -1.09
CA TYR A 86 -10.28 -8.02 -0.06
C TYR A 86 -11.23 -6.84 -0.36
N SER A 87 -10.70 -5.72 -0.83
CA SER A 87 -11.51 -4.54 -1.19
C SER A 87 -12.51 -4.81 -2.32
N ALA A 88 -12.27 -5.82 -3.14
CA ALA A 88 -13.22 -6.25 -4.17
C ALA A 88 -14.46 -6.98 -3.60
N LEU A 89 -14.40 -7.43 -2.35
CA LEU A 89 -15.52 -8.03 -1.62
C LEU A 89 -16.46 -6.98 -1.01
N ARG A 90 -16.80 -5.97 -1.73
CA ARG A 90 -17.50 -4.75 -1.28
C ARG A 90 -18.68 -5.02 -0.34
N ILE A 91 -18.90 -4.07 0.57
CA ILE A 91 -20.02 -4.09 1.53
C ILE A 91 -21.21 -3.36 0.90
N SER A 92 -22.42 -3.92 1.01
CA SER A 92 -23.61 -3.46 0.27
C SER A 92 -24.12 -2.05 0.61
N ASP A 93 -23.82 -1.51 1.80
CA ASP A 93 -24.42 -0.25 2.26
C ASP A 93 -23.65 1.04 1.92
N ARG A 94 -22.56 0.98 1.13
CA ARG A 94 -21.66 2.14 1.00
C ARG A 94 -21.20 2.45 -0.43
N LEU A 95 -22.07 2.29 -1.42
CA LEU A 95 -21.76 2.71 -2.79
C LEU A 95 -22.06 4.19 -3.03
N ALA A 96 -21.01 5.01 -3.19
CA ALA A 96 -21.13 6.18 -4.03
C ALA A 96 -21.07 5.71 -5.50
N PRO A 97 -22.02 6.10 -6.37
CA PRO A 97 -21.97 5.71 -7.77
C PRO A 97 -20.84 6.48 -8.48
N GLY A 98 -19.86 5.78 -9.05
CA GLY A 98 -18.96 6.41 -10.00
C GLY A 98 -17.48 6.04 -9.99
N SER A 99 -17.02 4.99 -9.30
CA SER A 99 -15.62 4.56 -9.45
C SER A 99 -15.52 3.10 -9.88
N ASP A 100 -15.54 2.88 -11.20
CA ASP A 100 -15.32 1.57 -11.81
C ASP A 100 -13.82 1.22 -11.99
N GLU A 101 -12.92 2.02 -11.46
CA GLU A 101 -11.49 1.77 -11.58
C GLU A 101 -10.97 1.02 -10.34
N ALA A 102 -10.58 -0.23 -10.55
CA ALA A 102 -9.79 -0.98 -9.55
C ALA A 102 -8.44 -0.26 -9.36
N PRO A 103 -7.94 -0.10 -8.12
CA PRO A 103 -6.67 0.56 -7.88
C PRO A 103 -5.52 -0.23 -8.52
N GLU A 104 -4.74 0.43 -9.36
CA GLU A 104 -3.65 -0.18 -10.14
C GLU A 104 -2.39 -0.51 -9.30
N SER A 105 -2.33 -0.11 -8.03
CA SER A 105 -1.15 -0.35 -7.18
C SER A 105 -1.50 -0.94 -5.82
N PRO A 106 -0.60 -1.75 -5.23
CA PRO A 106 -0.76 -2.30 -3.87
C PRO A 106 -0.93 -1.23 -2.79
N GLN A 107 -0.27 -0.07 -2.96
CA GLN A 107 -0.38 1.08 -2.06
C GLN A 107 -1.74 1.77 -2.18
N ALA A 108 -2.30 1.86 -3.38
CA ALA A 108 -3.65 2.36 -3.59
C ALA A 108 -4.69 1.42 -2.97
N GLN A 109 -4.43 0.12 -2.97
CA GLN A 109 -5.28 -0.89 -2.37
C GLN A 109 -5.37 -0.75 -0.84
N LYS A 110 -4.24 -0.50 -0.17
CA LYS A 110 -4.20 -0.17 1.27
C LYS A 110 -4.96 1.12 1.61
N LEU A 111 -4.87 2.13 0.75
CA LEU A 111 -5.62 3.39 0.90
C LEU A 111 -7.14 3.19 0.89
N PHE A 112 -7.64 2.19 0.15
CA PHE A 112 -9.07 1.90 0.08
C PHE A 112 -9.57 1.05 1.25
N ASP A 113 -8.70 0.23 1.84
CA ASP A 113 -9.08 -0.66 2.94
C ASP A 113 -9.15 0.06 4.29
N ASP A 114 -8.29 1.07 4.53
CA ASP A 114 -8.13 1.65 5.86
C ASP A 114 -8.97 2.89 6.16
N GLU A 115 -9.45 3.64 5.16
CA GLU A 115 -10.14 4.90 5.50
C GLU A 115 -11.19 5.33 4.47
N ARG A 116 -12.42 5.14 4.83
CA ARG A 116 -13.50 5.97 4.29
C ARG A 116 -13.49 7.29 5.04
N LEU A 117 -13.33 8.37 4.29
CA LEU A 117 -13.38 9.72 4.81
C LEU A 117 -14.63 9.88 5.69
N ASP A 118 -14.44 10.20 6.97
CA ASP A 118 -15.47 10.85 7.75
C ASP A 118 -15.58 12.28 7.21
N PRO A 119 -16.69 12.65 6.55
CA PRO A 119 -16.84 13.98 5.96
C PRO A 119 -16.86 15.11 6.99
N ASP A 120 -17.02 14.78 8.27
CA ASP A 120 -17.13 15.75 9.36
C ASP A 120 -15.82 15.92 10.17
N ALA A 121 -14.70 15.34 9.76
CA ALA A 121 -13.43 15.52 10.46
C ALA A 121 -12.93 16.96 10.36
N PRO A 122 -12.68 17.65 11.48
CA PRO A 122 -12.22 19.04 11.49
C PRO A 122 -10.84 19.19 10.81
N ARG A 123 -10.76 20.08 9.83
CA ARG A 123 -9.53 20.40 9.07
C ARG A 123 -8.46 21.17 9.88
N GLU A 124 -8.72 21.51 11.14
CA GLU A 124 -7.91 22.47 11.90
C GLU A 124 -6.74 21.88 12.71
N MET A 125 -6.49 20.57 12.65
CA MET A 125 -5.49 19.93 13.54
C MET A 125 -4.11 19.72 12.93
N LEU A 126 -3.73 20.47 11.91
CA LEU A 126 -2.47 20.28 11.18
C LEU A 126 -1.20 20.79 11.89
N ALA A 127 -1.29 21.51 12.99
CA ALA A 127 -0.16 22.34 13.43
C ALA A 127 0.43 22.08 14.82
N SER A 128 -0.11 21.21 15.66
CA SER A 128 0.43 21.06 17.02
C SER A 128 0.50 19.62 17.48
N GLY A 129 1.68 19.14 17.80
CA GLY A 129 1.89 17.89 18.52
C GLY A 129 1.04 17.80 19.78
N GLY A 130 0.69 16.58 20.16
CA GLY A 130 -0.17 16.29 21.30
C GLY A 130 -0.27 14.78 21.48
N ASP A 131 -1.38 14.32 22.02
CA ASP A 131 -1.72 12.92 22.12
C ASP A 131 -1.85 12.28 20.71
N ILE A 132 -1.47 11.02 20.57
CA ILE A 132 -1.56 10.26 19.30
C ILE A 132 -2.99 10.23 18.75
N HIS A 133 -4.02 10.22 19.61
CA HIS A 133 -5.43 10.26 19.20
C HIS A 133 -5.85 11.55 18.47
N ARG A 134 -5.00 12.57 18.53
CA ARG A 134 -5.16 13.82 17.79
C ARG A 134 -4.37 13.87 16.49
N PHE A 135 -3.63 12.80 16.17
CA PHE A 135 -2.93 12.72 14.90
C PHE A 135 -3.92 12.89 13.74
N PRO A 136 -3.52 13.54 12.63
CA PRO A 136 -4.41 13.72 11.49
C PRO A 136 -5.03 12.40 11.02
N ARG A 137 -6.25 12.48 10.49
CA ARG A 137 -7.05 11.34 10.03
C ARG A 137 -7.18 11.35 8.53
N GLY A 138 -7.55 10.22 7.97
CA GLY A 138 -7.78 10.07 6.54
C GLY A 138 -6.74 9.17 5.88
N PRO A 139 -6.90 8.87 4.58
CA PRO A 139 -6.08 7.87 3.86
C PRO A 139 -4.57 8.17 3.92
N ASN A 140 -4.16 9.44 3.81
CA ASN A 140 -2.75 9.82 3.85
C ASN A 140 -2.07 9.61 5.20
N PRO A 141 -2.69 10.02 6.35
CA PRO A 141 -2.20 9.66 7.68
C PRO A 141 -2.17 8.15 7.93
N GLY A 142 -3.21 7.41 7.55
CA GLY A 142 -3.24 5.95 7.67
C GLY A 142 -2.08 5.30 6.93
N THR A 143 -1.91 5.58 5.65
CA THR A 143 -0.76 5.08 4.85
C THR A 143 0.59 5.47 5.48
N PHE A 144 0.66 6.66 6.09
CA PHE A 144 1.89 7.06 6.78
C PHE A 144 2.18 6.18 8.00
N LEU A 145 1.17 5.88 8.82
CA LEU A 145 1.32 5.02 9.99
C LEU A 145 1.66 3.59 9.58
N HIS A 146 1.00 3.03 8.57
CA HIS A 146 1.36 1.72 8.00
C HIS A 146 2.79 1.70 7.50
N GLY A 147 3.22 2.67 6.68
CA GLY A 147 4.60 2.75 6.20
C GLY A 147 5.64 3.00 7.30
N LEU A 148 5.22 3.52 8.47
CA LEU A 148 6.08 3.63 9.63
C LEU A 148 6.25 2.29 10.34
N LEU A 149 5.18 1.52 10.47
CA LEU A 149 5.20 0.17 11.08
C LEU A 149 5.90 -0.84 10.18
N GLU A 150 5.71 -0.76 8.86
CA GLU A 150 6.47 -1.53 7.89
C GLU A 150 7.98 -1.29 8.05
N TRP A 151 8.41 -0.03 8.05
CA TRP A 151 9.79 0.33 8.30
C TRP A 151 10.30 -0.17 9.67
N ALA A 152 9.49 -0.04 10.73
CA ALA A 152 9.89 -0.55 12.05
C ALA A 152 10.13 -2.06 12.02
N GLY A 153 9.32 -2.80 11.26
CA GLY A 153 9.53 -4.23 11.05
C GLY A 153 10.80 -4.54 10.26
N GLU A 154 11.12 -3.78 9.21
CA GLU A 154 12.38 -3.90 8.47
C GLU A 154 13.59 -3.65 9.37
N GLU A 155 13.50 -2.70 10.31
CA GLU A 155 14.51 -2.39 11.34
C GLU A 155 14.39 -3.28 12.59
N ARG A 156 13.75 -4.43 12.47
CA ARG A 156 13.58 -5.43 13.52
C ARG A 156 12.87 -4.92 14.76
N PHE A 157 11.92 -4.02 14.59
CA PHE A 157 11.19 -3.38 15.69
C PHE A 157 12.13 -2.83 16.78
N SER A 158 13.22 -2.21 16.32
CA SER A 158 14.21 -1.61 17.23
C SER A 158 13.57 -0.55 18.11
N ALA A 159 13.82 -0.60 19.40
CA ALA A 159 13.40 0.42 20.36
C ALA A 159 14.45 1.53 20.55
N GLU A 160 15.46 1.63 19.68
CA GLU A 160 16.49 2.65 19.78
C GLU A 160 15.91 4.05 19.53
N PRO A 161 15.91 4.94 20.53
CA PRO A 161 15.21 6.22 20.46
C PRO A 161 15.67 7.08 19.29
N LYS A 162 16.99 7.19 19.09
CA LYS A 162 17.57 8.02 18.03
C LYS A 162 17.24 7.51 16.63
N LEU A 163 17.27 6.20 16.43
CA LEU A 163 16.91 5.57 15.15
C LEU A 163 15.45 5.87 14.78
N ILE A 164 14.56 5.74 15.77
CA ILE A 164 13.13 6.02 15.62
C ILE A 164 12.89 7.49 15.32
N GLU A 165 13.46 8.39 16.12
CA GLU A 165 13.31 9.84 15.96
C GLU A 165 13.81 10.31 14.59
N ASP A 166 15.01 9.90 14.17
CA ASP A 166 15.58 10.27 12.86
C ASP A 166 14.73 9.78 11.70
N ALA A 167 14.17 8.58 11.81
CA ALA A 167 13.32 8.01 10.76
C ALA A 167 11.97 8.73 10.65
N ILE A 168 11.35 9.03 11.79
CA ILE A 168 10.09 9.77 11.87
C ILE A 168 10.30 11.21 11.41
N ALA A 169 11.37 11.87 11.86
CA ALA A 169 11.67 13.24 11.48
C ALA A 169 11.82 13.39 9.95
N ARG A 170 12.53 12.46 9.30
CA ARG A 170 12.67 12.47 7.83
C ARG A 170 11.32 12.35 7.12
N ARG A 171 10.41 11.52 7.62
CA ARG A 171 9.10 11.29 7.03
C ARG A 171 8.13 12.44 7.30
N CYS A 172 8.12 12.97 8.52
CA CYS A 172 7.30 14.10 8.91
C CYS A 172 7.70 15.40 8.21
N ASN A 173 9.01 15.65 8.05
CA ASN A 173 9.51 16.83 7.35
C ASN A 173 9.03 16.91 5.90
N ARG A 174 8.89 15.78 5.23
CA ARG A 174 8.37 15.73 3.84
C ARG A 174 6.88 16.04 3.73
N ARG A 175 6.12 15.93 4.84
CA ARG A 175 4.66 16.10 4.88
C ARG A 175 4.21 17.35 5.64
N GLY A 176 5.14 18.13 6.21
CA GLY A 176 4.80 19.29 7.02
C GLY A 176 4.26 18.93 8.43
N TRP A 177 4.59 17.74 8.93
CA TRP A 177 4.11 17.23 10.23
C TRP A 177 5.18 17.27 11.33
N GLN A 178 6.05 18.28 11.29
CA GLN A 178 7.17 18.40 12.24
C GLN A 178 6.70 18.42 13.71
N GLY A 179 5.55 19.01 13.99
CA GLY A 179 4.97 19.05 15.33
C GLY A 179 4.60 17.69 15.92
N TRP A 180 4.59 16.63 15.09
CA TRP A 180 4.20 15.28 15.49
C TRP A 180 5.39 14.34 15.74
N ILE A 181 6.63 14.82 15.52
CA ILE A 181 7.83 13.96 15.60
C ILE A 181 7.95 13.31 16.98
N THR A 182 7.87 14.08 18.05
CA THR A 182 7.98 13.57 19.42
C THR A 182 6.87 12.58 19.74
N THR A 183 5.61 12.96 19.50
CA THR A 183 4.44 12.10 19.76
C THR A 183 4.54 10.75 19.06
N LEU A 184 4.89 10.76 17.78
CA LEU A 184 5.02 9.53 16.99
C LEU A 184 6.23 8.71 17.44
N SER A 185 7.32 9.34 17.86
CA SER A 185 8.50 8.65 18.38
C SER A 185 8.19 7.95 19.69
N ASP A 186 7.55 8.62 20.61
CA ASP A 186 7.15 8.06 21.91
C ASP A 186 6.13 6.92 21.71
N TRP A 187 5.14 7.13 20.84
CA TRP A 187 4.16 6.11 20.49
C TRP A 187 4.81 4.86 19.91
N LEU A 188 5.69 5.00 18.92
CA LEU A 188 6.33 3.84 18.29
C LEU A 188 7.27 3.11 19.25
N GLN A 189 8.06 3.85 20.07
CA GLN A 189 8.90 3.25 21.12
C GLN A 189 8.07 2.45 22.11
N HIS A 190 6.91 2.98 22.51
CA HIS A 190 6.02 2.27 23.42
C HIS A 190 5.45 1.02 22.75
N LEU A 191 4.95 1.15 21.53
CA LEU A 191 4.32 0.05 20.79
C LEU A 191 5.25 -1.15 20.58
N VAL A 192 6.52 -0.91 20.21
CA VAL A 192 7.48 -2.01 19.97
C VAL A 192 7.85 -2.77 21.23
N GLN A 193 7.63 -2.18 22.41
CA GLN A 193 7.91 -2.77 23.71
C GLN A 193 6.64 -3.27 24.43
N LEU A 194 5.46 -2.94 23.91
CA LEU A 194 4.19 -3.30 24.52
C LEU A 194 3.98 -4.82 24.48
N ALA A 195 3.53 -5.37 25.60
CA ALA A 195 3.11 -6.76 25.69
C ALA A 195 1.72 -6.93 25.09
N LEU A 196 1.66 -7.47 23.88
CA LEU A 196 0.42 -7.68 23.12
C LEU A 196 -0.20 -9.05 23.47
N PRO A 197 -1.47 -9.14 23.79
CA PRO A 197 -2.14 -10.42 24.01
C PRO A 197 -2.25 -11.18 22.68
N VAL A 198 -1.64 -12.35 22.60
CA VAL A 198 -1.66 -13.23 21.41
C VAL A 198 -2.54 -14.46 21.59
N GLY A 199 -3.49 -14.40 22.50
CA GLY A 199 -4.47 -15.44 22.82
C GLY A 199 -4.55 -15.70 24.32
N TYR A 200 -5.62 -16.35 24.75
CA TYR A 200 -5.94 -16.52 26.18
C TYR A 200 -4.96 -17.41 26.95
N GLU A 201 -4.28 -18.34 26.29
CA GLU A 201 -3.40 -19.32 26.90
C GLU A 201 -1.91 -19.11 26.61
N GLN A 202 -1.57 -18.06 25.86
CA GLN A 202 -0.20 -17.80 25.42
C GLN A 202 0.39 -16.61 26.17
N PRO A 203 1.69 -16.65 26.48
CA PRO A 203 2.39 -15.45 26.97
C PRO A 203 2.25 -14.30 25.95
N PRO A 204 2.14 -13.05 26.42
CA PRO A 204 2.07 -11.91 25.52
C PRO A 204 3.25 -11.89 24.54
N GLY A 205 3.00 -11.51 23.28
CA GLY A 205 4.04 -11.22 22.31
C GLY A 205 4.52 -9.78 22.42
N VAL A 206 5.80 -9.55 22.20
CA VAL A 206 6.40 -8.20 22.14
C VAL A 206 7.04 -8.03 20.78
N LEU A 207 6.67 -6.99 20.02
CA LEU A 207 7.15 -6.78 18.66
C LEU A 207 8.68 -6.76 18.60
N GLY A 208 9.34 -6.02 19.51
CA GLY A 208 10.80 -5.95 19.58
C GLY A 208 11.51 -7.25 19.98
N GLN A 209 10.77 -8.30 20.35
CA GLN A 209 11.31 -9.61 20.71
C GLN A 209 11.01 -10.70 19.69
N LEU A 210 10.25 -10.38 18.62
CA LEU A 210 9.96 -11.32 17.54
C LEU A 210 11.25 -11.73 16.83
N ARG A 211 11.42 -13.02 16.58
CA ARG A 211 12.59 -13.59 15.89
C ARG A 211 12.25 -13.98 14.45
N GLU A 212 11.14 -14.68 14.29
CA GLU A 212 10.67 -15.19 13.00
C GLU A 212 9.40 -14.44 12.61
N TYR A 213 9.52 -13.54 11.67
CA TYR A 213 8.40 -12.76 11.15
C TYR A 213 8.65 -12.26 9.73
N ARG A 214 7.60 -11.82 9.07
CA ARG A 214 7.63 -11.13 7.77
C ARG A 214 6.68 -9.94 7.81
N VAL A 215 7.16 -8.79 7.34
CA VAL A 215 6.35 -7.62 7.04
C VAL A 215 5.88 -7.69 5.60
N GLU A 216 4.70 -7.13 5.31
CA GLU A 216 4.16 -7.02 3.96
C GLU A 216 4.18 -8.34 3.18
N MET A 217 3.77 -9.43 3.83
CA MET A 217 3.76 -10.74 3.17
C MET A 217 2.73 -10.77 2.04
N GLU A 218 3.22 -10.68 0.80
CA GLU A 218 2.38 -10.84 -0.38
C GLU A 218 1.90 -12.27 -0.52
N PHE A 219 0.62 -12.46 -0.84
CA PHE A 219 0.06 -13.77 -1.13
C PHE A 219 -0.79 -13.77 -2.40
N TRP A 220 -0.84 -14.92 -3.04
CA TRP A 220 -1.67 -15.20 -4.19
C TRP A 220 -2.30 -16.58 -4.05
N PHE A 221 -3.59 -16.69 -4.28
CA PHE A 221 -4.21 -17.99 -4.41
C PHE A 221 -5.34 -17.99 -5.45
N ALA A 222 -5.49 -19.11 -6.14
CA ALA A 222 -6.56 -19.29 -7.12
C ALA A 222 -7.91 -19.40 -6.41
N SER A 223 -8.89 -18.69 -6.95
CA SER A 223 -10.31 -18.83 -6.62
C SER A 223 -11.07 -19.26 -7.88
N HIS A 224 -11.95 -20.22 -7.75
CA HIS A 224 -12.76 -20.71 -8.86
C HIS A 224 -14.22 -20.72 -8.46
N GLN A 225 -14.99 -19.84 -9.10
CA GLN A 225 -16.44 -19.68 -8.91
C GLN A 225 -16.86 -19.62 -7.43
N VAL A 226 -16.11 -18.90 -6.59
CA VAL A 226 -16.42 -18.75 -5.17
C VAL A 226 -17.58 -17.77 -5.01
N ASP A 227 -18.70 -18.26 -4.46
CA ASP A 227 -19.85 -17.43 -4.08
C ASP A 227 -19.50 -16.58 -2.86
N VAL A 228 -19.44 -15.25 -3.04
CA VAL A 228 -19.11 -14.30 -1.98
C VAL A 228 -20.15 -14.33 -0.86
N LEU A 229 -21.43 -14.48 -1.16
CA LEU A 229 -22.46 -14.58 -0.11
C LEU A 229 -22.37 -15.89 0.68
N GLY A 230 -21.95 -16.98 0.03
CA GLY A 230 -21.66 -18.24 0.71
C GLY A 230 -20.48 -18.11 1.66
N LEU A 231 -19.41 -17.47 1.22
CA LEU A 231 -18.24 -17.14 2.04
C LEU A 231 -18.63 -16.23 3.21
N ASP A 232 -19.39 -15.18 2.95
CA ASP A 232 -19.87 -14.25 3.96
C ASP A 232 -20.68 -14.94 5.06
N ARG A 233 -21.65 -15.78 4.70
CA ARG A 233 -22.43 -16.56 5.66
C ARG A 233 -21.54 -17.49 6.50
N LEU A 234 -20.53 -18.12 5.89
CA LEU A 234 -19.60 -18.97 6.61
C LEU A 234 -18.80 -18.17 7.64
N VAL A 235 -18.20 -17.06 7.24
CA VAL A 235 -17.44 -16.18 8.14
C VAL A 235 -18.31 -15.66 9.27
N CYS A 236 -19.51 -15.16 8.95
CA CYS A 236 -20.46 -14.68 9.96
C CYS A 236 -20.83 -15.77 10.99
N SER A 237 -20.99 -17.02 10.56
CA SER A 237 -21.37 -18.12 11.47
C SER A 237 -20.22 -18.63 12.34
N GLN A 238 -18.96 -18.34 11.99
CA GLN A 238 -17.78 -18.90 12.64
C GLN A 238 -16.96 -17.85 13.42
N THR A 239 -17.33 -16.57 13.34
CA THR A 239 -16.62 -15.49 14.00
C THR A 239 -17.56 -14.62 14.81
N HIS A 240 -17.07 -14.07 15.94
CA HIS A 240 -17.82 -13.15 16.81
C HIS A 240 -19.22 -13.65 17.19
N ASP A 241 -19.34 -14.93 17.49
CA ASP A 241 -20.60 -15.59 17.92
C ASP A 241 -21.82 -15.29 17.02
N GLY A 242 -21.56 -15.05 15.72
CA GLY A 242 -22.62 -14.73 14.76
C GLY A 242 -23.17 -13.30 14.87
N ALA A 243 -22.47 -12.39 15.54
CA ALA A 243 -22.91 -11.01 15.71
C ALA A 243 -23.29 -10.35 14.37
N ALA A 244 -24.33 -9.52 14.41
CA ALA A 244 -24.84 -8.82 13.23
C ALA A 244 -23.81 -7.84 12.66
N ARG A 245 -23.68 -7.83 11.34
CA ARG A 245 -22.72 -6.99 10.61
C ARG A 245 -23.19 -6.75 9.18
N PRO A 246 -22.68 -5.72 8.47
CA PRO A 246 -23.03 -5.45 7.08
C PRO A 246 -22.76 -6.65 6.18
N ALA A 247 -23.70 -7.01 5.29
CA ALA A 247 -23.52 -8.12 4.36
C ALA A 247 -22.54 -7.77 3.23
N ALA A 248 -21.79 -8.76 2.77
CA ALA A 248 -21.01 -8.62 1.55
C ALA A 248 -21.90 -8.49 0.31
N GLN A 249 -21.39 -7.88 -0.75
CA GLN A 249 -22.12 -7.84 -2.03
C GLN A 249 -22.10 -9.20 -2.72
N SER A 250 -23.20 -9.51 -3.40
CA SER A 250 -23.26 -10.71 -4.26
C SER A 250 -22.25 -10.58 -5.41
N ALA A 251 -21.29 -11.48 -5.42
CA ALA A 251 -20.29 -11.58 -6.48
C ALA A 251 -19.81 -13.02 -6.62
N LEU A 252 -19.22 -13.32 -7.76
CA LEU A 252 -18.55 -14.57 -8.02
C LEU A 252 -17.06 -14.31 -8.21
N LEU A 253 -16.23 -14.83 -7.29
CA LEU A 253 -14.78 -14.70 -7.42
C LEU A 253 -14.25 -15.82 -8.31
N ASN A 254 -13.66 -15.44 -9.43
CA ASN A 254 -13.08 -16.36 -10.39
C ASN A 254 -11.76 -15.80 -10.92
N GLY A 255 -10.64 -16.43 -10.59
CA GLY A 255 -9.30 -15.97 -10.95
C GLY A 255 -8.28 -16.10 -9.83
N MET A 256 -7.54 -15.05 -9.57
CA MET A 256 -6.55 -14.99 -8.49
C MET A 256 -7.01 -14.01 -7.41
N PHE A 257 -6.92 -14.43 -6.17
CA PHE A 257 -7.05 -13.55 -5.02
C PHE A 257 -5.66 -13.14 -4.54
N LYS A 258 -5.43 -11.83 -4.46
CA LYS A 258 -4.16 -11.23 -4.08
C LYS A 258 -4.34 -10.36 -2.85
N GLY A 259 -3.37 -10.36 -1.96
CA GLY A 259 -3.32 -9.44 -0.83
C GLY A 259 -1.93 -9.33 -0.22
N PHE A 260 -1.84 -8.44 0.75
CA PHE A 260 -0.66 -8.24 1.58
C PHE A 260 -1.10 -8.36 3.04
N ILE A 261 -0.30 -9.05 3.83
CA ILE A 261 -0.49 -9.15 5.27
C ILE A 261 0.57 -8.28 5.92
N ASP A 262 0.17 -7.28 6.69
CA ASP A 262 1.08 -6.29 7.26
C ASP A 262 2.19 -6.94 8.08
N LEU A 263 1.82 -7.92 8.93
CA LEU A 263 2.79 -8.67 9.72
C LEU A 263 2.34 -10.12 9.89
N THR A 264 3.21 -11.06 9.57
CA THR A 264 3.09 -12.46 9.97
C THR A 264 4.25 -12.82 10.87
N PHE A 265 4.00 -13.56 11.95
CA PHE A 265 5.05 -13.94 12.88
C PHE A 265 4.80 -15.29 13.54
N GLU A 266 5.88 -15.91 14.00
CA GLU A 266 5.83 -17.09 14.85
C GLU A 266 6.01 -16.67 16.32
N HIS A 267 5.17 -17.19 17.20
CA HIS A 267 5.32 -17.05 18.64
C HIS A 267 4.87 -18.34 19.34
N GLN A 268 5.77 -18.91 20.15
CA GLN A 268 5.50 -20.12 20.93
C GLN A 268 4.99 -21.32 20.09
N GLY A 269 5.58 -21.52 18.90
CA GLY A 269 5.22 -22.63 18.01
C GLY A 269 3.91 -22.43 17.23
N ARG A 270 3.33 -21.23 17.27
CA ARG A 270 2.12 -20.88 16.52
C ARG A 270 2.41 -19.70 15.57
N TYR A 271 1.67 -19.67 14.46
CA TYR A 271 1.75 -18.59 13.50
C TYR A 271 0.59 -17.63 13.67
N TYR A 272 0.90 -16.35 13.57
CA TYR A 272 -0.07 -15.26 13.72
C TYR A 272 -0.06 -14.36 12.51
N VAL A 273 -1.19 -13.74 12.25
CA VAL A 273 -1.35 -12.60 11.34
C VAL A 273 -1.71 -11.38 12.16
N ALA A 274 -1.09 -10.25 11.87
CA ALA A 274 -1.50 -8.96 12.40
C ALA A 274 -1.69 -8.00 11.23
N ASP A 275 -2.72 -7.18 11.33
CA ASP A 275 -3.10 -6.20 10.34
C ASP A 275 -3.39 -4.90 11.08
N TYR A 276 -2.66 -3.85 10.73
CA TYR A 276 -2.72 -2.58 11.44
C TYR A 276 -3.95 -1.80 11.00
N LYS A 277 -4.66 -1.22 11.97
CA LYS A 277 -5.83 -0.38 11.71
C LYS A 277 -5.67 0.97 12.38
N SER A 278 -5.84 2.04 11.61
CA SER A 278 -5.74 3.41 12.07
C SER A 278 -7.10 4.07 12.30
N ASN A 279 -8.17 3.28 12.41
CA ASN A 279 -9.52 3.77 12.67
C ASN A 279 -9.58 4.58 13.97
N TRP A 280 -10.13 5.77 13.86
CA TRP A 280 -10.34 6.60 15.04
C TRP A 280 -11.63 6.21 15.76
N LEU A 281 -11.53 5.85 17.03
CA LEU A 281 -12.66 5.47 17.87
C LEU A 281 -13.01 6.57 18.87
N GLY A 282 -12.09 7.49 19.18
CA GLY A 282 -12.34 8.57 20.11
C GLY A 282 -11.10 9.38 20.46
N ALA A 283 -11.26 10.37 21.32
CA ALA A 283 -10.25 11.38 21.61
C ALA A 283 -9.17 10.92 22.59
N ASP A 284 -9.36 9.78 23.24
CA ASP A 284 -8.46 9.23 24.24
C ASP A 284 -8.58 7.71 24.34
N ASP A 285 -7.71 7.07 25.12
CA ASP A 285 -7.62 5.61 25.29
C ASP A 285 -8.93 4.96 25.73
N SER A 286 -9.79 5.69 26.46
CA SER A 286 -11.06 5.14 26.99
C SER A 286 -12.04 4.77 25.86
N ALA A 287 -11.91 5.40 24.71
CA ALA A 287 -12.73 5.10 23.53
C ALA A 287 -12.28 3.81 22.80
N TYR A 288 -11.09 3.31 23.09
CA TYR A 288 -10.53 2.10 22.47
C TYR A 288 -10.76 0.86 23.34
N SER A 289 -11.94 0.76 23.94
CA SER A 289 -12.33 -0.45 24.67
C SER A 289 -12.41 -1.65 23.74
N GLU A 290 -12.24 -2.86 24.29
CA GLU A 290 -12.35 -4.11 23.55
C GLU A 290 -13.67 -4.17 22.76
N GLN A 291 -14.78 -3.79 23.38
CA GLN A 291 -16.09 -3.74 22.73
C GLN A 291 -16.15 -2.74 21.56
N ALA A 292 -15.56 -1.56 21.71
CA ALA A 292 -15.56 -0.54 20.65
C ALA A 292 -14.68 -1.00 19.47
N MET A 293 -13.53 -1.63 19.75
CA MET A 293 -12.67 -2.21 18.72
C MET A 293 -13.36 -3.38 18.01
N GLU A 294 -14.03 -4.26 18.73
CA GLU A 294 -14.81 -5.36 18.16
C GLU A 294 -15.94 -4.83 17.26
N GLN A 295 -16.67 -3.82 17.72
CA GLN A 295 -17.71 -3.20 16.88
C GLN A 295 -17.12 -2.62 15.59
N SER A 296 -15.96 -1.96 15.68
CA SER A 296 -15.27 -1.44 14.49
C SER A 296 -14.84 -2.57 13.53
N ILE A 297 -14.39 -3.71 14.04
CA ILE A 297 -14.07 -4.89 13.21
C ILE A 297 -15.32 -5.34 12.44
N LEU A 298 -16.46 -5.43 13.11
CA LEU A 298 -17.71 -5.86 12.50
C LEU A 298 -18.24 -4.86 11.46
N ASP A 299 -18.23 -3.56 11.79
CA ASP A 299 -18.74 -2.50 10.92
C ASP A 299 -17.94 -2.38 9.61
N HIS A 300 -16.63 -2.61 9.67
CA HIS A 300 -15.74 -2.54 8.52
C HIS A 300 -15.49 -3.91 7.86
N ARG A 301 -16.06 -4.99 8.41
CA ARG A 301 -15.89 -6.36 7.91
C ARG A 301 -14.44 -6.86 7.93
N TYR A 302 -13.62 -6.39 8.88
CA TYR A 302 -12.26 -6.88 9.05
C TYR A 302 -12.20 -8.36 9.44
N ASP A 303 -13.33 -8.92 9.95
CA ASP A 303 -13.54 -10.35 10.15
C ASP A 303 -13.31 -11.15 8.85
N LEU A 304 -13.82 -10.66 7.73
CA LEU A 304 -13.63 -11.31 6.43
C LEU A 304 -12.16 -11.19 5.97
N GLN A 305 -11.51 -10.05 6.25
CA GLN A 305 -10.11 -9.83 5.91
C GLN A 305 -9.19 -10.79 6.65
N TYR A 306 -9.27 -10.85 7.98
CA TYR A 306 -8.36 -11.71 8.74
C TYR A 306 -8.61 -13.21 8.48
N VAL A 307 -9.84 -13.64 8.20
CA VAL A 307 -10.12 -15.02 7.80
C VAL A 307 -9.43 -15.37 6.48
N LEU A 308 -9.45 -14.46 5.50
CA LEU A 308 -8.75 -14.65 4.22
C LEU A 308 -7.23 -14.66 4.41
N TYR A 309 -6.70 -13.84 5.29
CA TYR A 309 -5.27 -13.82 5.62
C TYR A 309 -4.82 -15.10 6.31
N LEU A 310 -5.61 -15.60 7.26
CA LEU A 310 -5.36 -16.91 7.90
C LEU A 310 -5.41 -18.05 6.87
N LEU A 311 -6.36 -18.01 5.94
CA LEU A 311 -6.43 -18.99 4.85
C LEU A 311 -5.18 -18.92 3.96
N ALA A 312 -4.73 -17.72 3.60
CA ALA A 312 -3.53 -17.51 2.79
C ALA A 312 -2.29 -18.05 3.50
N LEU A 313 -2.09 -17.68 4.76
CA LEU A 313 -0.98 -18.16 5.58
C LEU A 313 -1.01 -19.69 5.74
N HIS A 314 -2.19 -20.26 6.03
CA HIS A 314 -2.36 -21.69 6.14
C HIS A 314 -1.99 -22.44 4.84
N ARG A 315 -2.37 -21.91 3.68
CA ARG A 315 -1.99 -22.48 2.38
C ARG A 315 -0.49 -22.39 2.14
N GLN A 316 0.12 -21.26 2.49
CA GLN A 316 1.57 -21.06 2.37
C GLN A 316 2.36 -22.05 3.25
N LEU A 317 1.89 -22.31 4.47
CA LEU A 317 2.55 -23.25 5.39
C LEU A 317 2.39 -24.72 4.98
N LYS A 318 1.42 -25.04 4.10
CA LYS A 318 1.21 -26.40 3.57
C LYS A 318 1.91 -26.65 2.25
N ALA A 319 2.39 -25.63 1.55
CA ALA A 319 3.07 -25.74 0.25
C ALA A 319 4.52 -26.12 0.43
#